data_5dc76fa9989bdae41ee57f64e4368bfd
#
_entry.id   5dc76fa9989bdae41ee57f64e4368bfd
#
_cell.length_a   1.000
_cell.length_b   1.000
_cell.length_c   1.000
_cell.angle_alpha   90.00
_cell.angle_beta   90.00
_cell.angle_gamma   90.00
#
_symmetry.space_group_name_H-M   'P 1'
#
loop_
_entity.id
_entity.type
_entity.pdbx_description
1 polymer ?
#
loop_
_entity_poly.entity_id
_entity_poly.type
_entity_poly.pdbx_seq_one_letter_code
_entity_poly.pdbx_strand_id
1 'polypeptide(L)'
;MKKMAILVITLLGACYHSLVMASFTQYSSDEVNFMHRAYLKHKPEITINEVKARLYENQFLLQQAALKTPAIIKRQSAVGFSTQYHVERYLKNLFDSQLAIKAQSSLVKLDTYDSQWLKRTLGPYPKNGQYVQSLIKKMQQIDLTPILYNSINLYEFIDALSMQVRFKLHRGDSELFKSELIKKRQFNIAFSKAKPILAKQGIDIEHLYEIAKGDILRPSIQSWLGINTMMHMQSPVLEKLEKQVNKSEIKAFYQANKSQFKFLSQVKAHGAQFASRANAVDFHTLADNKSLEQALVISGKQDIYAQYNSELNRKNKSSWVVQLAFTTKENTISAVIRTPSGEWVVVHSYEHQFDYFSPEDETVRYQATKAIAKQKAAQQYENNWLKWQNKTGVIL
;
A
#
# COMPACT_ATOMS: atom_id res chain seq x y z
N MET A 1 35.27 68.05 -12.84
CA MET A 1 34.63 66.83 -13.44
C MET A 1 34.48 65.80 -12.34
N LYS A 2 33.27 65.70 -11.78
CA LYS A 2 32.97 64.75 -10.68
C LYS A 2 32.40 63.49 -11.34
N LYS A 3 33.05 62.35 -11.13
CA LYS A 3 32.58 61.05 -11.53
C LYS A 3 31.54 60.56 -10.50
N MET A 4 30.32 60.45 -10.93
CA MET A 4 29.22 59.87 -10.14
C MET A 4 29.28 58.36 -10.32
N ALA A 5 29.56 57.64 -9.25
CA ALA A 5 29.50 56.17 -9.20
C ALA A 5 28.07 55.76 -8.93
N ILE A 6 27.45 55.05 -9.88
CA ILE A 6 26.12 54.44 -9.74
C ILE A 6 26.31 53.10 -9.03
N LEU A 7 25.80 53.03 -7.81
CA LEU A 7 25.73 51.79 -7.01
C LEU A 7 24.49 51.02 -7.45
N VAL A 8 24.70 49.94 -8.20
CA VAL A 8 23.63 48.98 -8.54
C VAL A 8 23.46 48.02 -7.37
N ILE A 9 22.43 48.24 -6.59
CA ILE A 9 21.99 47.31 -5.55
C ILE A 9 21.17 46.22 -6.23
N THR A 10 21.76 45.06 -6.49
CA THR A 10 21.06 43.84 -6.89
C THR A 10 20.36 43.28 -5.66
N LEU A 11 19.06 43.51 -5.54
CA LEU A 11 18.17 42.83 -4.63
C LEU A 11 18.07 41.35 -5.08
N LEU A 12 18.89 40.49 -4.52
CA LEU A 12 18.67 39.04 -4.51
C LEU A 12 17.45 38.77 -3.64
N GLY A 13 16.28 38.66 -4.29
CA GLY A 13 15.09 38.12 -3.65
C GLY A 13 15.30 36.68 -3.25
N ALA A 14 15.79 36.48 -2.03
CA ALA A 14 15.75 35.18 -1.37
C ALA A 14 14.28 34.83 -1.18
N CYS A 15 13.74 33.98 -2.06
CA CYS A 15 12.52 33.25 -1.78
C CYS A 15 12.78 32.35 -0.57
N TYR A 16 12.57 32.90 0.61
CA TYR A 16 12.37 32.09 1.82
C TYR A 16 11.11 31.27 1.59
N HIS A 17 11.26 30.07 1.06
CA HIS A 17 10.31 29.02 1.31
C HIS A 17 10.38 28.78 2.82
N SER A 18 9.51 29.43 3.57
CA SER A 18 9.22 29.06 4.94
C SER A 18 8.78 27.59 4.89
N LEU A 19 9.72 26.67 5.15
CA LEU A 19 9.41 25.36 5.59
C LEU A 19 8.55 25.54 6.84
N VAL A 20 7.24 25.47 6.69
CA VAL A 20 6.32 25.31 7.81
C VAL A 20 6.70 23.97 8.43
N MET A 21 7.64 24.04 9.36
CA MET A 21 7.90 22.94 10.30
C MET A 21 6.56 22.77 10.98
N ALA A 22 5.86 21.66 10.69
CA ALA A 22 4.65 21.34 11.39
C ALA A 22 4.97 21.45 12.88
N SER A 23 4.39 22.44 13.56
CA SER A 23 4.62 22.68 14.98
C SER A 23 4.17 21.44 15.75
N PHE A 24 4.91 21.10 16.81
CA PHE A 24 4.47 20.04 17.71
C PHE A 24 3.12 20.44 18.33
N THR A 25 2.13 19.57 18.21
CA THR A 25 0.81 19.74 18.81
C THR A 25 0.68 18.83 20.02
N GLN A 26 0.38 19.40 21.17
CA GLN A 26 0.03 18.64 22.35
C GLN A 26 -1.48 18.40 22.36
N TYR A 27 -1.89 17.13 22.31
CA TYR A 27 -3.30 16.76 22.36
C TYR A 27 -3.84 16.84 23.78
N SER A 28 -5.04 17.42 23.95
CA SER A 28 -5.76 17.43 25.21
C SER A 28 -6.32 16.03 25.56
N SER A 29 -6.64 15.82 26.83
CA SER A 29 -7.33 14.58 27.26
C SER A 29 -8.67 14.41 26.56
N ASP A 30 -9.38 15.50 26.28
CA ASP A 30 -10.68 15.48 25.62
C ASP A 30 -10.56 15.06 24.15
N GLU A 31 -9.51 15.51 23.44
CA GLU A 31 -9.19 15.08 22.07
C GLU A 31 -8.84 13.59 22.03
N VAL A 32 -8.00 13.12 22.96
CA VAL A 32 -7.64 11.70 23.07
C VAL A 32 -8.88 10.84 23.35
N ASN A 33 -9.74 11.27 24.28
CA ASN A 33 -10.98 10.57 24.64
C ASN A 33 -11.99 10.56 23.47
N PHE A 34 -12.09 11.66 22.73
CA PHE A 34 -12.95 11.74 21.54
C PHE A 34 -12.49 10.72 20.48
N MET A 35 -11.20 10.67 20.21
CA MET A 35 -10.63 9.72 19.26
C MET A 35 -10.69 8.27 19.75
N HIS A 36 -10.56 8.04 21.06
CA HIS A 36 -10.73 6.72 21.65
C HIS A 36 -12.15 6.18 21.38
N ARG A 37 -13.20 6.98 21.63
CA ARG A 37 -14.58 6.59 21.29
C ARG A 37 -14.78 6.31 19.80
N ALA A 38 -14.08 7.06 18.94
CA ALA A 38 -14.13 6.83 17.50
C ALA A 38 -13.47 5.50 17.08
N TYR A 39 -12.30 5.19 17.65
CA TYR A 39 -11.54 3.97 17.32
C TYR A 39 -12.17 2.70 17.90
N LEU A 40 -12.82 2.77 19.07
CA LEU A 40 -13.53 1.64 19.68
C LEU A 40 -14.55 0.98 18.73
N LYS A 41 -15.10 1.73 17.77
CA LYS A 41 -16.04 1.19 16.77
C LYS A 41 -15.40 0.15 15.83
N HIS A 42 -14.08 0.22 15.64
CA HIS A 42 -13.32 -0.63 14.72
C HIS A 42 -12.34 -1.55 15.44
N LYS A 43 -11.95 -1.18 16.66
CA LYS A 43 -11.02 -1.93 17.51
C LYS A 43 -11.52 -1.84 18.97
N PRO A 44 -12.47 -2.71 19.38
CA PRO A 44 -13.13 -2.63 20.69
C PRO A 44 -12.18 -2.71 21.90
N GLU A 45 -11.02 -3.34 21.73
CA GLU A 45 -10.01 -3.52 22.78
C GLU A 45 -8.96 -2.40 22.85
N ILE A 46 -9.04 -1.37 22.00
CA ILE A 46 -8.03 -0.31 21.99
C ILE A 46 -8.06 0.49 23.30
N THR A 47 -6.90 0.66 23.92
CA THR A 47 -6.73 1.45 25.13
C THR A 47 -6.51 2.95 24.84
N ILE A 48 -6.76 3.80 25.83
CA ILE A 48 -6.47 5.25 25.75
C ILE A 48 -4.98 5.50 25.47
N ASN A 49 -4.09 4.73 26.10
CA ASN A 49 -2.65 4.86 25.89
C ASN A 49 -2.24 4.47 24.44
N GLU A 50 -2.83 3.43 23.87
CA GLU A 50 -2.60 3.08 22.45
C GLU A 50 -3.10 4.17 21.51
N VAL A 51 -4.24 4.80 21.82
CA VAL A 51 -4.74 5.95 21.05
C VAL A 51 -3.77 7.11 21.16
N LYS A 52 -3.36 7.49 22.37
CA LYS A 52 -2.38 8.56 22.60
C LYS A 52 -1.09 8.31 21.79
N ALA A 53 -0.54 7.11 21.90
CA ALA A 53 0.65 6.70 21.14
C ALA A 53 0.45 6.83 19.63
N ARG A 54 -0.69 6.36 19.12
CA ARG A 54 -1.05 6.46 17.71
C ARG A 54 -1.13 7.91 17.20
N LEU A 55 -1.75 8.80 17.97
CA LEU A 55 -1.88 10.21 17.59
C LEU A 55 -0.50 10.89 17.47
N TYR A 56 0.37 10.69 18.45
CA TYR A 56 1.72 11.25 18.40
C TYR A 56 2.59 10.59 17.34
N GLU A 57 2.48 9.29 17.13
CA GLU A 57 3.18 8.62 16.03
C GLU A 57 2.71 9.13 14.66
N ASN A 58 1.41 9.41 14.50
CA ASN A 58 0.88 10.03 13.27
C ASN A 58 1.50 11.42 13.04
N GLN A 59 1.64 12.23 14.10
CA GLN A 59 2.28 13.54 14.00
C GLN A 59 3.76 13.43 13.60
N PHE A 60 4.50 12.49 14.20
CA PHE A 60 5.87 12.18 13.80
C PHE A 60 5.94 11.78 12.31
N LEU A 61 5.07 10.89 11.87
CA LEU A 61 5.02 10.42 10.48
C LEU A 61 4.74 11.58 9.51
N LEU A 62 3.78 12.46 9.83
CA LEU A 62 3.50 13.64 9.01
C LEU A 62 4.70 14.57 8.91
N GLN A 63 5.45 14.80 10.01
CA GLN A 63 6.68 15.59 9.99
C GLN A 63 7.77 14.93 9.13
N GLN A 64 7.94 13.60 9.23
CA GLN A 64 8.88 12.88 8.36
C GLN A 64 8.49 13.03 6.87
N ALA A 65 7.21 12.94 6.56
CA ALA A 65 6.71 13.08 5.20
C ALA A 65 6.91 14.52 4.69
N ALA A 66 6.64 15.54 5.50
CA ALA A 66 6.84 16.94 5.13
C ALA A 66 8.29 17.24 4.76
N LEU A 67 9.24 16.65 5.48
CA LEU A 67 10.67 16.87 5.27
C LEU A 67 11.23 16.07 4.07
N LYS A 68 10.79 14.83 3.88
CA LYS A 68 11.44 13.88 2.96
C LYS A 68 10.65 13.62 1.68
N THR A 69 9.33 13.73 1.74
CA THR A 69 8.43 13.39 0.62
C THR A 69 7.12 14.18 0.67
N PRO A 70 7.18 15.51 0.52
CA PRO A 70 6.00 16.38 0.66
C PRO A 70 4.89 16.05 -0.35
N ALA A 71 5.21 15.39 -1.46
CA ALA A 71 4.21 14.96 -2.45
C ALA A 71 3.17 13.98 -1.86
N ILE A 72 3.55 13.13 -0.88
CA ILE A 72 2.62 12.21 -0.20
C ILE A 72 1.53 12.99 0.55
N ILE A 73 1.83 14.16 1.08
CA ILE A 73 0.89 14.95 1.88
C ILE A 73 -0.27 15.49 1.03
N LYS A 74 -0.02 15.80 -0.23
CA LYS A 74 -1.03 16.39 -1.12
C LYS A 74 -1.94 15.34 -1.75
N ARG A 75 -1.39 14.18 -2.13
CA ARG A 75 -2.12 13.15 -2.89
C ARG A 75 -1.52 11.77 -2.62
N GLN A 76 -2.38 10.79 -2.34
CA GLN A 76 -1.95 9.42 -2.09
C GLN A 76 -1.43 8.70 -3.35
N SER A 77 -2.04 8.98 -4.51
CA SER A 77 -1.62 8.44 -5.80
C SER A 77 -2.01 9.38 -6.95
N ALA A 78 -1.38 9.18 -8.11
CA ALA A 78 -1.70 9.96 -9.31
C ALA A 78 -3.15 9.76 -9.80
N VAL A 79 -3.73 8.59 -9.56
CA VAL A 79 -5.09 8.23 -9.98
C VAL A 79 -6.15 8.45 -8.90
N GLY A 80 -5.73 8.57 -7.63
CA GLY A 80 -6.62 8.72 -6.48
C GLY A 80 -7.09 10.15 -6.25
N PHE A 81 -8.03 10.30 -5.33
CA PHE A 81 -8.42 11.59 -4.78
C PHE A 81 -7.28 12.21 -3.98
N SER A 82 -7.32 13.53 -3.78
CA SER A 82 -6.35 14.21 -2.93
C SER A 82 -6.48 13.77 -1.47
N THR A 83 -5.41 13.97 -0.69
CA THR A 83 -5.45 13.74 0.75
C THR A 83 -6.57 14.53 1.41
N GLN A 84 -6.76 15.79 1.02
CA GLN A 84 -7.83 16.64 1.54
C GLN A 84 -9.22 16.01 1.37
N TYR A 85 -9.53 15.46 0.20
CA TYR A 85 -10.81 14.79 -0.05
C TYR A 85 -11.03 13.62 0.93
N HIS A 86 -10.02 12.83 1.18
CA HIS A 86 -10.12 11.70 2.13
C HIS A 86 -10.26 12.17 3.57
N VAL A 87 -9.54 13.21 3.98
CA VAL A 87 -9.64 13.81 5.31
C VAL A 87 -11.05 14.37 5.54
N GLU A 88 -11.61 15.08 4.58
CA GLU A 88 -12.98 15.60 4.67
C GLU A 88 -14.02 14.49 4.83
N ARG A 89 -13.88 13.39 4.11
CA ARG A 89 -14.75 12.22 4.29
C ARG A 89 -14.60 11.58 5.65
N TYR A 90 -13.36 11.46 6.13
CA TYR A 90 -13.09 10.92 7.46
C TYR A 90 -13.74 11.78 8.56
N LEU A 91 -13.52 13.10 8.52
CA LEU A 91 -14.11 14.04 9.48
C LEU A 91 -15.64 14.03 9.41
N LYS A 92 -16.22 14.02 8.21
CA LYS A 92 -17.67 13.93 8.06
C LYS A 92 -18.23 12.68 8.77
N ASN A 93 -17.58 11.53 8.60
CA ASN A 93 -17.99 10.30 9.28
C ASN A 93 -17.84 10.42 10.81
N LEU A 94 -16.79 11.09 11.32
CA LEU A 94 -16.64 11.38 12.74
C LEU A 94 -17.77 12.27 13.25
N PHE A 95 -18.11 13.34 12.55
CA PHE A 95 -19.18 14.27 12.95
C PHE A 95 -20.55 13.58 12.96
N ASP A 96 -20.86 12.78 11.94
CA ASP A 96 -22.08 11.97 11.91
C ASP A 96 -22.16 10.99 13.10
N SER A 97 -21.05 10.34 13.40
CA SER A 97 -21.02 9.21 14.35
C SER A 97 -20.82 9.63 15.80
N GLN A 98 -20.14 10.76 16.07
CA GLN A 98 -19.81 11.23 17.41
C GLN A 98 -20.66 12.45 17.85
N LEU A 99 -21.10 13.27 16.88
CA LEU A 99 -21.83 14.52 17.17
C LEU A 99 -23.27 14.50 16.64
N ALA A 100 -23.71 13.41 15.99
CA ALA A 100 -25.01 13.27 15.35
C ALA A 100 -25.34 14.42 14.35
N ILE A 101 -24.32 14.98 13.69
CA ILE A 101 -24.49 16.05 12.70
C ILE A 101 -24.89 15.43 11.37
N LYS A 102 -26.20 15.29 11.15
CA LYS A 102 -26.70 14.86 9.84
C LYS A 102 -26.60 16.02 8.84
N ALA A 103 -25.94 15.76 7.72
CA ALA A 103 -25.89 16.71 6.63
C ALA A 103 -27.28 16.84 6.00
N GLN A 104 -27.98 17.95 6.26
CA GLN A 104 -29.18 18.29 5.51
C GLN A 104 -28.80 18.77 4.12
N SER A 105 -29.38 18.17 3.08
CA SER A 105 -29.29 18.68 1.72
C SER A 105 -30.16 19.92 1.61
N SER A 106 -29.59 21.10 1.78
CA SER A 106 -30.26 22.31 1.34
C SER A 106 -30.28 22.28 -0.18
N LEU A 107 -31.48 22.46 -0.75
CA LEU A 107 -31.65 22.58 -2.21
C LEU A 107 -30.76 23.71 -2.75
N VAL A 108 -29.88 23.40 -3.68
CA VAL A 108 -29.05 24.35 -4.40
C VAL A 108 -29.41 24.23 -5.87
N LYS A 109 -29.68 25.36 -6.50
CA LYS A 109 -29.89 25.37 -7.96
C LYS A 109 -28.54 25.16 -8.64
N LEU A 110 -28.38 24.02 -9.29
CA LEU A 110 -27.18 23.62 -10.01
C LEU A 110 -27.42 23.49 -11.53
N ASP A 111 -28.55 24.03 -12.02
CA ASP A 111 -28.99 23.84 -13.39
C ASP A 111 -28.05 24.50 -14.41
N THR A 112 -27.34 25.54 -13.99
CA THR A 112 -26.31 26.22 -14.80
C THR A 112 -25.09 25.36 -15.10
N TYR A 113 -24.84 24.29 -14.32
CA TYR A 113 -23.71 23.39 -14.48
C TYR A 113 -24.12 22.16 -15.31
N ASP A 114 -24.52 22.42 -16.55
CA ASP A 114 -24.89 21.38 -17.50
C ASP A 114 -23.66 20.79 -18.24
N SER A 115 -23.92 19.78 -19.07
CA SER A 115 -22.89 19.11 -19.85
C SER A 115 -22.13 20.06 -20.81
N GLN A 116 -22.83 21.04 -21.38
CA GLN A 116 -22.23 21.99 -22.31
C GLN A 116 -21.34 22.99 -21.56
N TRP A 117 -21.79 23.47 -20.39
CA TRP A 117 -20.99 24.33 -19.53
C TRP A 117 -19.67 23.66 -19.15
N LEU A 118 -19.70 22.38 -18.70
CA LEU A 118 -18.52 21.61 -18.35
C LEU A 118 -17.56 21.50 -19.54
N LYS A 119 -18.03 21.10 -20.70
CA LYS A 119 -17.20 20.94 -21.90
C LYS A 119 -16.55 22.26 -22.33
N ARG A 120 -17.29 23.38 -22.29
CA ARG A 120 -16.76 24.71 -22.63
C ARG A 120 -15.76 25.23 -21.61
N THR A 121 -15.99 24.92 -20.33
CA THR A 121 -15.15 25.43 -19.23
C THR A 121 -13.85 24.66 -19.12
N LEU A 122 -13.91 23.31 -19.18
CA LEU A 122 -12.80 22.42 -18.94
C LEU A 122 -12.04 22.04 -20.22
N GLY A 123 -12.72 22.04 -21.38
CA GLY A 123 -12.15 21.54 -22.64
C GLY A 123 -11.81 20.04 -22.60
N PRO A 124 -10.97 19.53 -23.52
CA PRO A 124 -10.55 18.13 -23.53
C PRO A 124 -9.65 17.81 -22.33
N TYR A 125 -9.75 16.56 -21.82
CA TYR A 125 -8.89 16.13 -20.72
C TYR A 125 -7.43 16.04 -21.17
N PRO A 126 -6.47 16.61 -20.42
CA PRO A 126 -5.05 16.57 -20.76
C PRO A 126 -4.51 15.15 -20.83
N LYS A 127 -3.73 14.81 -21.88
CA LYS A 127 -3.16 13.46 -22.07
C LYS A 127 -2.31 12.97 -20.90
N ASN A 128 -1.58 13.88 -20.25
CA ASN A 128 -0.75 13.59 -19.06
C ASN A 128 -1.46 13.85 -17.72
N GLY A 129 -2.75 14.21 -17.74
CA GLY A 129 -3.53 14.55 -16.55
C GLY A 129 -3.15 15.87 -15.87
N GLN A 130 -2.25 16.66 -16.47
CA GLN A 130 -1.81 17.96 -15.95
C GLN A 130 -2.45 19.11 -16.72
N TYR A 131 -2.99 20.08 -15.99
CA TYR A 131 -3.62 21.26 -16.61
C TYR A 131 -2.58 22.27 -17.04
N VAL A 132 -2.80 22.87 -18.22
CA VAL A 132 -2.00 24.02 -18.68
C VAL A 132 -2.34 25.28 -17.86
N GLN A 133 -1.37 26.17 -17.70
CA GLN A 133 -1.51 27.33 -16.83
C GLN A 133 -2.66 28.26 -17.21
N SER A 134 -2.98 28.41 -18.50
CA SER A 134 -4.11 29.19 -18.98
C SER A 134 -5.45 28.63 -18.50
N LEU A 135 -5.62 27.30 -18.52
CA LEU A 135 -6.82 26.65 -18.03
C LEU A 135 -6.92 26.76 -16.49
N ILE A 136 -5.80 26.58 -15.78
CA ILE A 136 -5.75 26.80 -14.33
C ILE A 136 -6.25 28.20 -13.98
N LYS A 137 -5.70 29.24 -14.60
CA LYS A 137 -6.14 30.64 -14.38
C LYS A 137 -7.62 30.84 -14.67
N LYS A 138 -8.14 30.25 -15.76
CA LYS A 138 -9.57 30.29 -16.09
C LYS A 138 -10.43 29.68 -15.01
N MET A 139 -10.07 28.50 -14.54
CA MET A 139 -10.81 27.81 -13.46
C MET A 139 -10.72 28.53 -12.12
N GLN A 140 -9.59 29.19 -11.82
CA GLN A 140 -9.42 29.98 -10.60
C GLN A 140 -10.34 31.22 -10.55
N GLN A 141 -10.79 31.74 -11.70
CA GLN A 141 -11.73 32.85 -11.77
C GLN A 141 -13.18 32.45 -11.48
N ILE A 142 -13.49 31.16 -11.44
CA ILE A 142 -14.83 30.64 -11.17
C ILE A 142 -14.95 30.36 -9.68
N ASP A 143 -15.63 31.28 -8.99
CA ASP A 143 -15.89 31.19 -7.56
C ASP A 143 -17.04 30.20 -7.26
N LEU A 144 -16.80 29.23 -6.40
CA LEU A 144 -17.79 28.29 -5.92
C LEU A 144 -18.27 28.58 -4.49
N THR A 145 -17.82 29.66 -3.87
CA THR A 145 -18.19 30.08 -2.50
C THR A 145 -19.71 30.14 -2.29
N PRO A 146 -20.53 30.69 -3.21
CA PRO A 146 -22.00 30.76 -3.03
C PRO A 146 -22.64 29.37 -2.92
N ILE A 147 -22.02 28.37 -3.55
CA ILE A 147 -22.53 26.99 -3.54
C ILE A 147 -21.97 26.22 -2.35
N LEU A 148 -20.68 26.36 -2.08
CA LEU A 148 -19.96 25.49 -1.15
C LEU A 148 -19.86 26.03 0.26
N TYR A 149 -20.27 27.27 0.51
CA TYR A 149 -20.13 27.96 1.81
C TYR A 149 -18.69 27.98 2.35
N ASN A 150 -17.73 27.94 1.46
CA ASN A 150 -16.32 28.06 1.77
C ASN A 150 -15.61 28.68 0.58
N SER A 151 -14.62 29.55 0.82
CA SER A 151 -13.83 30.20 -0.23
C SER A 151 -13.00 29.16 -0.96
N ILE A 152 -13.51 28.73 -2.11
CA ILE A 152 -12.87 27.74 -2.99
C ILE A 152 -13.26 28.04 -4.43
N ASN A 153 -12.30 27.99 -5.35
CA ASN A 153 -12.53 28.12 -6.78
C ASN A 153 -12.66 26.77 -7.48
N LEU A 154 -13.07 26.80 -8.75
CA LEU A 154 -13.27 25.57 -9.52
C LEU A 154 -12.00 24.74 -9.68
N TYR A 155 -10.81 25.38 -9.80
CA TYR A 155 -9.55 24.65 -9.93
C TYR A 155 -9.25 23.83 -8.67
N GLU A 156 -9.32 24.44 -7.51
CA GLU A 156 -9.09 23.77 -6.21
C GLU A 156 -10.08 22.63 -6.00
N PHE A 157 -11.33 22.84 -6.35
CA PHE A 157 -12.37 21.80 -6.27
C PHE A 157 -12.04 20.61 -7.18
N ILE A 158 -11.73 20.87 -8.46
CA ILE A 158 -11.46 19.80 -9.43
C ILE A 158 -10.13 19.09 -9.14
N ASP A 159 -9.09 19.82 -8.72
CA ASP A 159 -7.79 19.21 -8.41
C ASP A 159 -7.85 18.26 -7.23
N ALA A 160 -8.78 18.44 -6.30
CA ALA A 160 -9.02 17.50 -5.20
C ALA A 160 -9.63 16.15 -5.66
N LEU A 161 -10.25 16.10 -6.83
CA LEU A 161 -10.92 14.90 -7.34
C LEU A 161 -9.94 13.92 -7.99
N SER A 162 -10.33 12.65 -8.07
CA SER A 162 -9.54 11.63 -8.74
C SER A 162 -9.42 11.87 -10.25
N MET A 163 -8.36 11.34 -10.86
CA MET A 163 -8.16 11.40 -12.30
C MET A 163 -9.38 10.86 -13.07
N GLN A 164 -9.98 9.78 -12.61
CA GLN A 164 -11.15 9.18 -13.24
C GLN A 164 -12.37 10.10 -13.20
N VAL A 165 -12.62 10.75 -12.06
CA VAL A 165 -13.70 11.73 -11.93
C VAL A 165 -13.41 12.93 -12.83
N ARG A 166 -12.21 13.50 -12.78
CA ARG A 166 -11.80 14.62 -13.64
C ARG A 166 -12.02 14.31 -15.13
N PHE A 167 -11.60 13.09 -15.56
CA PHE A 167 -11.82 12.66 -16.95
C PHE A 167 -13.29 12.66 -17.35
N LYS A 168 -14.20 12.16 -16.49
CA LYS A 168 -15.65 12.16 -16.72
C LYS A 168 -16.21 13.59 -16.80
N LEU A 169 -15.74 14.50 -15.92
CA LEU A 169 -16.16 15.90 -15.95
C LEU A 169 -15.79 16.59 -17.28
N HIS A 170 -14.60 16.35 -17.80
CA HIS A 170 -14.19 16.86 -19.12
C HIS A 170 -15.04 16.31 -20.28
N ARG A 171 -15.67 15.15 -20.10
CA ARG A 171 -16.62 14.59 -21.04
C ARG A 171 -18.05 15.12 -20.86
N GLY A 172 -18.25 16.01 -19.87
CA GLY A 172 -19.51 16.66 -19.61
C GLY A 172 -20.47 15.89 -18.70
N ASP A 173 -19.94 15.03 -17.81
CA ASP A 173 -20.75 14.33 -16.80
C ASP A 173 -21.22 15.31 -15.71
N SER A 174 -22.32 16.02 -16.00
CA SER A 174 -22.87 17.06 -15.13
C SER A 174 -23.47 16.50 -13.85
N GLU A 175 -24.04 15.31 -13.88
CA GLU A 175 -24.64 14.70 -12.69
C GLU A 175 -23.54 14.30 -11.69
N LEU A 176 -22.42 13.76 -12.17
CA LEU A 176 -21.26 13.51 -11.32
C LEU A 176 -20.72 14.81 -10.72
N PHE A 177 -20.61 15.89 -11.52
CA PHE A 177 -20.15 17.19 -11.04
C PHE A 177 -21.05 17.74 -9.93
N LYS A 178 -22.38 17.75 -10.15
CA LYS A 178 -23.37 18.17 -9.16
C LYS A 178 -23.30 17.31 -7.88
N SER A 179 -23.14 15.99 -8.02
CA SER A 179 -22.98 15.07 -6.90
C SER A 179 -21.74 15.41 -6.04
N GLU A 180 -20.60 15.67 -6.68
CA GLU A 180 -19.37 16.03 -5.94
C GLU A 180 -19.49 17.43 -5.29
N LEU A 181 -20.13 18.41 -5.93
CA LEU A 181 -20.43 19.71 -5.32
C LEU A 181 -21.33 19.54 -4.06
N ILE A 182 -22.37 18.72 -4.14
CA ILE A 182 -23.28 18.46 -3.02
C ILE A 182 -22.51 17.81 -1.86
N LYS A 183 -21.64 16.82 -2.11
CA LYS A 183 -20.81 16.19 -1.07
C LYS A 183 -19.90 17.20 -0.39
N LYS A 184 -19.22 18.05 -1.16
CA LYS A 184 -18.34 19.08 -0.61
C LYS A 184 -19.11 20.10 0.22
N ARG A 185 -20.25 20.57 -0.27
CA ARG A 185 -21.14 21.47 0.48
C ARG A 185 -21.59 20.85 1.79
N GLN A 186 -22.03 19.57 1.78
CA GLN A 186 -22.44 18.87 2.99
C GLN A 186 -21.33 18.79 4.01
N PHE A 187 -20.08 18.54 3.58
CA PHE A 187 -18.92 18.56 4.46
C PHE A 187 -18.72 19.95 5.07
N ASN A 188 -18.73 21.01 4.29
CA ASN A 188 -18.50 22.38 4.76
C ASN A 188 -19.56 22.81 5.78
N ILE A 189 -20.83 22.46 5.56
CA ILE A 189 -21.91 22.71 6.52
C ILE A 189 -21.70 21.90 7.81
N ALA A 190 -21.34 20.62 7.69
CA ALA A 190 -21.08 19.78 8.86
C ALA A 190 -19.88 20.30 9.66
N PHE A 191 -18.82 20.72 9.00
CA PHE A 191 -17.62 21.30 9.62
C PHE A 191 -17.96 22.58 10.41
N SER A 192 -18.73 23.50 9.80
CA SER A 192 -19.16 24.75 10.44
C SER A 192 -20.03 24.48 11.68
N LYS A 193 -20.90 23.44 11.65
CA LYS A 193 -21.71 23.04 12.80
C LYS A 193 -20.90 22.33 13.87
N ALA A 194 -19.92 21.51 13.49
CA ALA A 194 -19.07 20.78 14.43
C ALA A 194 -18.17 21.70 15.23
N LYS A 195 -17.61 22.73 14.62
CA LYS A 195 -16.63 23.63 15.24
C LYS A 195 -17.08 24.18 16.61
N PRO A 196 -18.25 24.82 16.77
CA PRO A 196 -18.68 25.32 18.09
C PRO A 196 -19.03 24.20 19.09
N ILE A 197 -19.49 23.03 18.62
CA ILE A 197 -19.80 21.89 19.49
C ILE A 197 -18.50 21.32 20.07
N LEU A 198 -17.49 21.12 19.23
CA LEU A 198 -16.19 20.60 19.64
C LEU A 198 -15.46 21.57 20.57
N ALA A 199 -15.50 22.87 20.26
CA ALA A 199 -14.88 23.88 21.11
C ALA A 199 -15.46 23.88 22.55
N LYS A 200 -16.78 23.68 22.70
CA LYS A 200 -17.42 23.52 24.03
C LYS A 200 -16.97 22.25 24.77
N GLN A 201 -16.45 21.24 24.05
CA GLN A 201 -15.92 19.99 24.60
C GLN A 201 -14.40 20.04 24.80
N GLY A 202 -13.75 21.20 24.64
CA GLY A 202 -12.29 21.33 24.77
C GLY A 202 -11.51 20.73 23.61
N ILE A 203 -12.14 20.55 22.47
CA ILE A 203 -11.56 19.91 21.27
C ILE A 203 -11.34 20.95 20.18
N ASP A 204 -10.09 21.04 19.71
CA ASP A 204 -9.76 21.88 18.55
C ASP A 204 -10.04 21.13 17.24
N ILE A 205 -10.87 21.72 16.39
CA ILE A 205 -11.24 21.12 15.10
C ILE A 205 -10.04 21.04 14.15
N GLU A 206 -9.07 21.94 14.24
CA GLU A 206 -7.85 21.91 13.44
C GLU A 206 -6.94 20.75 13.87
N HIS A 207 -6.90 20.45 15.19
CA HIS A 207 -6.22 19.24 15.68
C HIS A 207 -6.88 17.97 15.15
N LEU A 208 -8.22 17.92 15.12
CA LEU A 208 -8.93 16.78 14.51
C LEU A 208 -8.64 16.65 13.00
N TYR A 209 -8.45 17.77 12.31
CA TYR A 209 -8.06 17.75 10.91
C TYR A 209 -6.66 17.12 10.72
N GLU A 210 -5.68 17.50 11.53
CA GLU A 210 -4.34 16.92 11.50
C GLU A 210 -4.32 15.45 11.95
N ILE A 211 -5.15 15.06 12.93
CA ILE A 211 -5.35 13.67 13.33
C ILE A 211 -5.89 12.84 12.16
N ALA A 212 -6.96 13.32 11.52
CA ALA A 212 -7.56 12.66 10.37
C ALA A 212 -6.56 12.50 9.20
N LYS A 213 -5.77 13.54 8.94
CA LYS A 213 -4.70 13.54 7.94
C LYS A 213 -3.62 12.50 8.28
N GLY A 214 -3.21 12.43 9.54
CA GLY A 214 -2.27 11.43 10.03
C GLY A 214 -2.79 10.01 9.84
N ASP A 215 -4.02 9.72 10.21
CA ASP A 215 -4.64 8.40 10.04
C ASP A 215 -4.74 7.98 8.56
N ILE A 216 -5.15 8.90 7.69
CA ILE A 216 -5.27 8.67 6.25
C ILE A 216 -3.92 8.40 5.60
N LEU A 217 -2.89 9.16 5.98
CA LEU A 217 -1.57 9.07 5.36
C LEU A 217 -0.64 8.02 5.99
N ARG A 218 -0.94 7.58 7.23
CA ARG A 218 -0.12 6.62 7.97
C ARG A 218 0.35 5.42 7.13
N PRO A 219 -0.53 4.66 6.45
CA PRO A 219 -0.10 3.50 5.68
C PRO A 219 0.89 3.86 4.56
N SER A 220 0.63 4.97 3.86
CA SER A 220 1.48 5.42 2.75
C SER A 220 2.85 5.88 3.23
N ILE A 221 2.91 6.60 4.36
CA ILE A 221 4.17 7.07 4.94
C ILE A 221 4.97 5.89 5.50
N GLN A 222 4.32 4.97 6.20
CA GLN A 222 4.96 3.74 6.70
C GLN A 222 5.52 2.89 5.58
N SER A 223 4.78 2.75 4.46
CA SER A 223 5.25 2.05 3.27
C SER A 223 6.46 2.75 2.65
N TRP A 224 6.43 4.06 2.51
CA TRP A 224 7.57 4.83 2.00
C TRP A 224 8.81 4.67 2.89
N LEU A 225 8.64 4.63 4.22
CA LEU A 225 9.73 4.39 5.19
C LEU A 225 10.22 2.93 5.20
N GLY A 226 9.52 2.02 4.56
CA GLY A 226 9.89 0.60 4.48
C GLY A 226 9.53 -0.23 5.71
N ILE A 227 8.72 0.30 6.64
CA ILE A 227 8.27 -0.40 7.85
C ILE A 227 6.95 -1.15 7.68
N ASN A 228 6.20 -0.81 6.62
CA ASN A 228 5.00 -1.54 6.22
C ASN A 228 5.02 -1.72 4.70
N THR A 229 4.39 -2.78 4.20
CA THR A 229 4.31 -3.05 2.76
C THR A 229 2.91 -2.78 2.26
N MET A 230 2.79 -1.87 1.29
CA MET A 230 1.54 -1.67 0.55
C MET A 230 1.70 -2.24 -0.86
N MET A 231 0.66 -2.92 -1.34
CA MET A 231 0.61 -3.39 -2.72
C MET A 231 0.76 -2.21 -3.68
N HIS A 232 1.63 -2.33 -4.67
CA HIS A 232 1.94 -1.29 -5.68
C HIS A 232 2.64 -0.01 -5.18
N MET A 233 3.13 0.03 -3.95
CA MET A 233 4.01 1.10 -3.48
C MET A 233 5.45 0.61 -3.34
N GLN A 234 6.36 1.27 -4.05
CA GLN A 234 7.80 1.10 -3.86
C GLN A 234 8.27 1.95 -2.67
N SER A 235 9.22 1.42 -1.91
CA SER A 235 9.87 2.16 -0.82
C SER A 235 11.26 2.62 -1.24
N PRO A 236 11.45 3.91 -1.52
CA PRO A 236 12.78 4.43 -1.83
C PRO A 236 13.80 4.21 -0.69
N VAL A 237 13.32 4.12 0.54
CA VAL A 237 14.15 3.83 1.71
C VAL A 237 14.66 2.39 1.64
N LEU A 238 13.79 1.41 1.37
CA LEU A 238 14.21 0.01 1.21
C LEU A 238 15.14 -0.16 0.02
N GLU A 239 14.82 0.42 -1.13
CA GLU A 239 15.69 0.35 -2.32
C GLU A 239 17.11 0.87 -2.05
N LYS A 240 17.22 1.97 -1.29
CA LYS A 240 18.51 2.50 -0.87
C LYS A 240 19.22 1.55 0.09
N LEU A 241 18.53 1.01 1.08
CA LEU A 241 19.09 0.10 2.06
C LEU A 241 19.52 -1.23 1.43
N GLU A 242 18.74 -1.77 0.49
CA GLU A 242 19.09 -2.97 -0.27
C GLU A 242 20.45 -2.83 -0.99
N LYS A 243 20.67 -1.67 -1.63
CA LYS A 243 21.96 -1.37 -2.30
C LYS A 243 23.15 -1.26 -1.32
N GLN A 244 22.88 -1.06 -0.05
CA GLN A 244 23.89 -0.93 1.00
C GLN A 244 24.19 -2.24 1.72
N VAL A 245 23.41 -3.31 1.45
CA VAL A 245 23.67 -4.63 2.05
C VAL A 245 24.93 -5.22 1.44
N ASN A 246 25.86 -5.63 2.30
CA ASN A 246 27.14 -6.19 1.87
C ASN A 246 27.19 -7.72 2.07
N LYS A 247 28.24 -8.33 1.51
CA LYS A 247 28.43 -9.80 1.54
C LYS A 247 28.58 -10.36 2.96
N SER A 248 29.19 -9.63 3.88
CA SER A 248 29.36 -10.10 5.26
C SER A 248 28.02 -10.14 6.01
N GLU A 249 27.16 -9.17 5.77
CA GLU A 249 25.81 -9.16 6.35
C GLU A 249 24.94 -10.31 5.79
N ILE A 250 25.05 -10.59 4.49
CA ILE A 250 24.35 -11.74 3.86
C ILE A 250 24.84 -13.05 4.50
N LYS A 251 26.15 -13.22 4.67
CA LYS A 251 26.72 -14.41 5.31
C LYS A 251 26.27 -14.56 6.76
N ALA A 252 26.25 -13.47 7.54
CA ALA A 252 25.78 -13.49 8.91
C ALA A 252 24.28 -13.84 8.98
N PHE A 253 23.46 -13.25 8.12
CA PHE A 253 22.03 -13.57 8.02
C PHE A 253 21.80 -15.04 7.65
N TYR A 254 22.55 -15.55 6.69
CA TYR A 254 22.48 -16.96 6.29
C TYR A 254 22.82 -17.88 7.47
N GLN A 255 23.88 -17.63 8.21
CA GLN A 255 24.24 -18.46 9.36
C GLN A 255 23.15 -18.48 10.44
N ALA A 256 22.58 -17.31 10.71
CA ALA A 256 21.48 -17.21 11.70
C ALA A 256 20.15 -17.84 11.23
N ASN A 257 19.97 -17.98 9.91
CA ASN A 257 18.70 -18.42 9.31
C ASN A 257 18.88 -19.62 8.38
N LYS A 258 19.92 -20.42 8.54
CA LYS A 258 20.29 -21.50 7.60
C LYS A 258 19.13 -22.45 7.29
N SER A 259 18.31 -22.76 8.29
CA SER A 259 17.13 -23.65 8.11
C SER A 259 16.12 -23.15 7.07
N GLN A 260 16.00 -21.84 6.87
CA GLN A 260 15.10 -21.24 5.86
C GLN A 260 15.58 -21.50 4.43
N PHE A 261 16.83 -21.85 4.25
CA PHE A 261 17.47 -22.11 2.97
C PHE A 261 17.64 -23.59 2.65
N LYS A 262 16.97 -24.45 3.43
CA LYS A 262 16.87 -25.88 3.16
C LYS A 262 15.98 -26.14 1.97
N PHE A 263 16.41 -27.00 1.08
CA PHE A 263 15.61 -27.40 -0.06
C PHE A 263 15.74 -28.89 -0.34
N LEU A 264 14.73 -29.48 -0.98
CA LEU A 264 14.74 -30.84 -1.46
C LEU A 264 15.66 -30.92 -2.68
N SER A 265 16.83 -31.57 -2.54
CA SER A 265 17.88 -31.64 -3.56
C SER A 265 17.75 -32.84 -4.45
N GLN A 266 17.34 -33.98 -3.89
CA GLN A 266 17.22 -35.24 -4.58
C GLN A 266 16.05 -36.02 -4.03
N VAL A 267 15.38 -36.78 -4.90
CA VAL A 267 14.32 -37.77 -4.54
C VAL A 267 14.52 -39.02 -5.37
N LYS A 268 14.07 -40.16 -4.83
CA LYS A 268 13.81 -41.34 -5.64
C LYS A 268 12.32 -41.39 -5.97
N ALA A 269 12.00 -41.87 -7.16
CA ALA A 269 10.60 -42.02 -7.54
C ALA A 269 10.41 -43.17 -8.53
N HIS A 270 9.24 -43.78 -8.46
CA HIS A 270 8.66 -44.62 -9.47
C HIS A 270 7.34 -44.03 -9.94
N GLY A 271 6.93 -44.33 -11.17
CA GLY A 271 5.65 -43.82 -11.68
C GLY A 271 5.18 -44.47 -12.96
N ALA A 272 3.90 -44.33 -13.22
CA ALA A 272 3.25 -44.87 -14.42
C ALA A 272 2.39 -43.78 -15.10
N GLN A 273 2.28 -43.87 -16.43
CA GLN A 273 1.51 -42.93 -17.24
C GLN A 273 0.45 -43.69 -18.05
N PHE A 274 -0.73 -43.08 -18.20
CA PHE A 274 -1.95 -43.67 -18.74
C PHE A 274 -2.65 -42.70 -19.69
N ALA A 275 -3.21 -43.25 -20.78
CA ALA A 275 -4.03 -42.49 -21.73
C ALA A 275 -5.41 -42.15 -21.13
N SER A 276 -5.94 -42.98 -20.18
CA SER A 276 -7.25 -42.76 -19.59
C SER A 276 -7.18 -42.61 -18.05
N ARG A 277 -8.09 -41.82 -17.49
CA ARG A 277 -8.24 -41.70 -16.04
C ARG A 277 -8.64 -42.99 -15.37
N ALA A 278 -9.49 -43.78 -15.99
CA ALA A 278 -9.96 -45.07 -15.43
C ALA A 278 -8.78 -45.99 -15.18
N ASN A 279 -7.94 -46.22 -16.18
CA ASN A 279 -6.75 -47.11 -16.05
C ASN A 279 -5.76 -46.56 -14.99
N ALA A 280 -5.64 -45.25 -14.85
CA ALA A 280 -4.79 -44.66 -13.82
C ALA A 280 -5.36 -44.84 -12.41
N VAL A 281 -6.68 -44.84 -12.25
CA VAL A 281 -7.36 -45.10 -10.96
C VAL A 281 -7.22 -46.58 -10.57
N ASP A 282 -7.42 -47.51 -11.53
CA ASP A 282 -7.24 -48.92 -11.30
C ASP A 282 -5.81 -49.23 -10.87
N PHE A 283 -4.84 -48.66 -11.54
CA PHE A 283 -3.43 -48.76 -11.19
C PHE A 283 -3.12 -48.15 -9.80
N HIS A 284 -3.67 -47.00 -9.48
CA HIS A 284 -3.51 -46.38 -8.16
C HIS A 284 -4.03 -47.28 -7.07
N THR A 285 -5.21 -47.87 -7.25
CA THR A 285 -5.79 -48.82 -6.29
C THR A 285 -4.90 -50.06 -6.11
N LEU A 286 -4.31 -50.56 -7.21
CA LEU A 286 -3.38 -51.67 -7.15
C LEU A 286 -2.09 -51.29 -6.38
N ALA A 287 -1.58 -50.10 -6.62
CA ALA A 287 -0.37 -49.55 -6.00
C ALA A 287 -0.58 -49.35 -4.48
N ASP A 288 -1.74 -48.84 -4.07
CA ASP A 288 -2.09 -48.66 -2.66
C ASP A 288 -2.14 -50.00 -1.90
N ASN A 289 -2.60 -51.07 -2.56
CA ASN A 289 -2.76 -52.40 -1.94
C ASN A 289 -1.46 -53.21 -1.94
N LYS A 290 -0.48 -52.88 -2.77
CA LYS A 290 0.77 -53.66 -2.93
C LYS A 290 2.00 -52.78 -2.68
N SER A 291 2.47 -52.14 -3.66
CA SER A 291 3.39 -51.01 -3.77
C SER A 291 3.37 -50.58 -5.23
N LEU A 292 3.89 -49.38 -5.53
CA LEU A 292 3.91 -48.91 -6.91
C LEU A 292 4.85 -49.74 -7.80
N GLU A 293 5.98 -50.24 -7.28
CA GLU A 293 6.91 -51.10 -7.98
C GLU A 293 6.25 -52.46 -8.32
N GLN A 294 5.53 -53.07 -7.38
CA GLN A 294 4.78 -54.29 -7.64
C GLN A 294 3.63 -54.04 -8.65
N ALA A 295 2.95 -52.90 -8.54
CA ALA A 295 1.90 -52.56 -9.47
C ALA A 295 2.43 -52.38 -10.91
N LEU A 296 3.62 -51.80 -11.07
CA LEU A 296 4.31 -51.72 -12.37
C LEU A 296 4.53 -53.08 -12.99
N VAL A 297 5.07 -54.03 -12.21
CA VAL A 297 5.32 -55.42 -12.66
C VAL A 297 4.00 -56.12 -13.02
N ILE A 298 3.00 -56.04 -12.18
CA ILE A 298 1.69 -56.73 -12.39
C ILE A 298 0.97 -56.16 -13.62
N SER A 299 1.02 -54.85 -13.80
CA SER A 299 0.35 -54.16 -14.95
C SER A 299 1.15 -54.18 -16.24
N GLY A 300 2.40 -54.66 -16.23
CA GLY A 300 3.31 -54.61 -17.35
C GLY A 300 3.66 -53.20 -17.83
N LYS A 301 3.54 -52.17 -16.94
CA LYS A 301 3.84 -50.79 -17.24
C LYS A 301 5.32 -50.48 -17.03
N GLN A 302 5.85 -49.67 -17.93
CA GLN A 302 7.20 -49.15 -17.74
C GLN A 302 7.21 -48.00 -16.72
N ASP A 303 8.23 -48.02 -15.87
CA ASP A 303 8.48 -46.90 -14.97
C ASP A 303 8.94 -45.66 -15.75
N ILE A 304 8.18 -44.58 -15.62
CA ILE A 304 8.49 -43.33 -16.30
C ILE A 304 9.79 -42.65 -15.82
N TYR A 305 10.32 -43.08 -14.68
CA TYR A 305 11.59 -42.62 -14.12
C TYR A 305 12.78 -43.60 -14.35
N ALA A 306 12.57 -44.72 -15.03
CA ALA A 306 13.63 -45.71 -15.29
C ALA A 306 14.86 -45.11 -15.96
N GLN A 307 14.70 -44.13 -16.89
CA GLN A 307 15.78 -43.41 -17.52
C GLN A 307 16.73 -42.66 -16.57
N TYR A 308 16.31 -42.39 -15.36
CA TYR A 308 17.07 -41.74 -14.30
C TYR A 308 17.55 -42.70 -13.20
N ASN A 309 17.45 -44.03 -13.43
CA ASN A 309 17.65 -45.06 -12.40
C ASN A 309 16.83 -44.78 -11.12
N SER A 310 15.64 -44.20 -11.29
CA SER A 310 14.75 -43.73 -10.22
C SER A 310 15.33 -42.60 -9.33
N GLU A 311 16.56 -42.14 -9.57
CA GLU A 311 17.21 -41.05 -8.83
C GLU A 311 17.05 -39.72 -9.57
N LEU A 312 16.34 -38.79 -8.96
CA LEU A 312 16.02 -37.49 -9.54
C LEU A 312 16.69 -36.37 -8.76
N ASN A 313 17.37 -35.49 -9.45
CA ASN A 313 17.97 -34.29 -8.86
C ASN A 313 17.44 -33.03 -9.53
N ARG A 314 17.81 -31.85 -8.99
CA ARG A 314 17.34 -30.57 -9.53
C ARG A 314 17.72 -30.31 -10.96
N LYS A 315 18.78 -30.92 -11.51
CA LYS A 315 19.19 -30.77 -12.91
C LYS A 315 18.20 -31.43 -13.87
N ASN A 316 17.49 -32.46 -13.42
CA ASN A 316 16.45 -33.15 -14.19
C ASN A 316 15.09 -32.40 -14.19
N LYS A 317 14.96 -31.33 -13.44
CA LYS A 317 13.68 -30.66 -13.09
C LYS A 317 13.00 -29.93 -14.25
N SER A 318 13.56 -29.92 -15.45
CA SER A 318 12.92 -29.36 -16.66
C SER A 318 11.68 -30.14 -17.10
N SER A 319 11.60 -31.44 -16.79
CA SER A 319 10.45 -32.28 -17.08
C SER A 319 9.34 -32.06 -16.03
N TRP A 320 8.11 -31.89 -16.49
CA TRP A 320 6.94 -31.76 -15.62
C TRP A 320 6.76 -33.00 -14.71
N VAL A 321 7.00 -34.18 -15.26
CA VAL A 321 6.90 -35.45 -14.50
C VAL A 321 7.93 -35.49 -13.36
N VAL A 322 9.16 -35.01 -13.60
CA VAL A 322 10.17 -34.90 -12.55
C VAL A 322 9.76 -33.91 -11.48
N GLN A 323 9.18 -32.79 -11.85
CA GLN A 323 8.65 -31.82 -10.85
C GLN A 323 7.59 -32.45 -9.96
N LEU A 324 6.75 -33.36 -10.52
CA LEU A 324 5.72 -34.06 -9.76
C LEU A 324 6.34 -34.93 -8.65
N ALA A 325 7.43 -35.65 -8.95
CA ALA A 325 8.13 -36.45 -7.93
C ALA A 325 8.64 -35.58 -6.77
N PHE A 326 9.16 -34.37 -7.05
CA PHE A 326 9.62 -33.42 -6.04
C PHE A 326 8.48 -32.79 -5.22
N THR A 327 7.26 -32.77 -5.73
CA THR A 327 6.09 -32.22 -5.04
C THR A 327 5.25 -33.28 -4.31
N THR A 328 5.43 -34.55 -4.65
CA THR A 328 4.80 -35.68 -3.94
C THR A 328 5.44 -35.84 -2.57
N LYS A 329 4.63 -36.04 -1.54
CA LYS A 329 5.13 -36.21 -0.18
C LYS A 329 5.95 -37.51 -0.08
N GLU A 330 7.01 -37.50 0.73
CA GLU A 330 7.89 -38.61 0.94
C GLU A 330 7.12 -39.87 1.41
N ASN A 331 7.48 -41.01 0.84
CA ASN A 331 6.88 -42.33 1.10
C ASN A 331 5.37 -42.38 0.85
N THR A 332 4.87 -41.57 -0.11
CA THR A 332 3.45 -41.58 -0.48
C THR A 332 3.28 -41.73 -1.99
N ILE A 333 2.15 -42.33 -2.37
CA ILE A 333 1.68 -42.38 -3.75
C ILE A 333 0.87 -41.08 -4.02
N SER A 334 1.13 -40.43 -5.17
CA SER A 334 0.36 -39.25 -5.54
C SER A 334 -1.08 -39.62 -5.89
N ALA A 335 -2.01 -38.67 -5.78
CA ALA A 335 -3.30 -38.81 -6.44
C ALA A 335 -3.11 -39.01 -7.95
N VAL A 336 -4.15 -39.51 -8.63
CA VAL A 336 -4.17 -39.58 -10.09
C VAL A 336 -4.20 -38.17 -10.68
N ILE A 337 -3.13 -37.74 -11.33
CA ILE A 337 -2.92 -36.36 -11.80
C ILE A 337 -2.90 -36.32 -13.32
N ARG A 338 -3.59 -35.34 -13.91
CA ARG A 338 -3.59 -35.13 -15.36
C ARG A 338 -2.37 -34.29 -15.77
N THR A 339 -1.63 -34.78 -16.77
CA THR A 339 -0.48 -34.05 -17.35
C THR A 339 -0.92 -32.89 -18.24
N PRO A 340 -0.06 -31.93 -18.52
CA PRO A 340 -0.34 -30.88 -19.51
C PRO A 340 -0.62 -31.43 -20.92
N SER A 341 -0.07 -32.61 -21.26
CA SER A 341 -0.32 -33.32 -22.54
C SER A 341 -1.66 -34.06 -22.56
N GLY A 342 -2.37 -34.13 -21.44
CA GLY A 342 -3.70 -34.73 -21.37
C GLY A 342 -3.72 -36.18 -20.86
N GLU A 343 -2.58 -36.77 -20.60
CA GLU A 343 -2.41 -38.10 -20.05
C GLU A 343 -2.57 -38.09 -18.51
N TRP A 344 -2.55 -39.26 -17.89
CA TRP A 344 -2.72 -39.40 -16.45
C TRP A 344 -1.52 -40.11 -15.84
N VAL A 345 -1.04 -39.65 -14.70
CA VAL A 345 0.11 -40.21 -14.00
C VAL A 345 -0.18 -40.49 -12.55
N VAL A 346 0.53 -41.52 -12.02
CA VAL A 346 0.61 -41.89 -10.61
C VAL A 346 2.08 -42.00 -10.27
N VAL A 347 2.51 -41.39 -9.18
CA VAL A 347 3.92 -41.30 -8.76
C VAL A 347 4.04 -41.71 -7.30
N HIS A 348 5.04 -42.55 -6.98
CA HIS A 348 5.52 -42.79 -5.63
C HIS A 348 6.87 -42.08 -5.48
N SER A 349 6.99 -41.19 -4.48
CA SER A 349 8.23 -40.49 -4.16
C SER A 349 8.76 -40.93 -2.81
N TYR A 350 10.04 -41.21 -2.72
CA TYR A 350 10.68 -41.72 -1.52
C TYR A 350 12.15 -41.33 -1.43
N GLU A 351 12.82 -41.60 -0.31
CA GLU A 351 14.22 -41.26 -0.02
C GLU A 351 14.53 -39.79 -0.37
N HIS A 352 13.80 -38.88 0.25
CA HIS A 352 13.99 -37.43 0.08
C HIS A 352 15.29 -36.99 0.74
N GLN A 353 16.18 -36.43 -0.07
CA GLN A 353 17.43 -35.82 0.41
C GLN A 353 17.33 -34.30 0.36
N PHE A 354 17.77 -33.67 1.43
CA PHE A 354 17.75 -32.22 1.54
C PHE A 354 19.16 -31.66 1.57
N ASP A 355 19.31 -30.47 1.00
CA ASP A 355 20.56 -29.71 1.01
C ASP A 355 20.23 -28.25 1.36
N TYR A 356 21.23 -27.41 1.39
CA TYR A 356 21.08 -25.99 1.66
C TYR A 356 21.65 -25.18 0.50
N PHE A 357 20.92 -24.11 0.11
CA PHE A 357 21.49 -23.13 -0.79
C PHE A 357 22.76 -22.52 -0.18
N SER A 358 23.75 -22.24 -1.01
CA SER A 358 24.95 -21.56 -0.54
C SER A 358 24.68 -20.07 -0.25
N PRO A 359 25.49 -19.40 0.58
CA PRO A 359 25.37 -17.95 0.80
C PRO A 359 25.49 -17.11 -0.48
N GLU A 360 26.15 -17.65 -1.50
CA GLU A 360 26.38 -17.03 -2.81
C GLU A 360 25.21 -17.24 -3.79
N ASP A 361 24.30 -18.17 -3.48
CA ASP A 361 23.13 -18.45 -4.29
C ASP A 361 22.22 -17.20 -4.41
N GLU A 362 21.69 -16.99 -5.61
CA GLU A 362 20.81 -15.84 -5.88
C GLU A 362 19.59 -15.81 -4.96
N THR A 363 19.01 -16.98 -4.66
CA THR A 363 17.87 -17.10 -3.74
C THR A 363 18.23 -16.59 -2.35
N VAL A 364 19.39 -16.99 -1.81
CA VAL A 364 19.87 -16.54 -0.50
C VAL A 364 20.17 -15.05 -0.52
N ARG A 365 20.90 -14.58 -1.54
CA ARG A 365 21.25 -13.17 -1.68
C ARG A 365 20.01 -12.30 -1.76
N TYR A 366 19.02 -12.69 -2.55
CA TYR A 366 17.77 -11.94 -2.69
C TYR A 366 17.00 -11.86 -1.37
N GLN A 367 16.74 -13.00 -0.73
CA GLN A 367 15.96 -13.06 0.51
C GLN A 367 16.68 -12.36 1.67
N ALA A 368 17.98 -12.61 1.83
CA ALA A 368 18.79 -11.96 2.85
C ALA A 368 18.83 -10.44 2.68
N THR A 369 19.07 -9.95 1.45
CA THR A 369 19.09 -8.52 1.15
C THR A 369 17.77 -7.84 1.53
N LYS A 370 16.64 -8.44 1.16
CA LYS A 370 15.31 -7.93 1.51
C LYS A 370 15.06 -7.92 3.02
N ALA A 371 15.40 -8.98 3.70
CA ALA A 371 15.21 -9.10 5.15
C ALA A 371 16.10 -8.11 5.92
N ILE A 372 17.38 -8.02 5.58
CA ILE A 372 18.34 -7.09 6.20
C ILE A 372 17.90 -5.64 5.97
N ALA A 373 17.49 -5.28 4.76
CA ALA A 373 17.02 -3.93 4.46
C ALA A 373 15.78 -3.57 5.28
N LYS A 374 14.82 -4.49 5.44
CA LYS A 374 13.65 -4.28 6.33
C LYS A 374 14.07 -4.08 7.78
N GLN A 375 14.99 -4.89 8.28
CA GLN A 375 15.49 -4.77 9.66
C GLN A 375 16.16 -3.41 9.87
N LYS A 376 17.00 -2.97 8.94
CA LYS A 376 17.65 -1.64 8.98
C LYS A 376 16.63 -0.51 8.93
N ALA A 377 15.56 -0.63 8.10
CA ALA A 377 14.50 0.36 8.02
C ALA A 377 13.74 0.47 9.35
N ALA A 378 13.38 -0.65 9.97
CA ALA A 378 12.73 -0.69 11.29
C ALA A 378 13.61 -0.03 12.36
N GLN A 379 14.90 -0.37 12.41
CA GLN A 379 15.84 0.21 13.35
C GLN A 379 16.00 1.73 13.16
N GLN A 380 16.08 2.20 11.92
CA GLN A 380 16.12 3.64 11.61
C GLN A 380 14.85 4.35 12.05
N TYR A 381 13.70 3.72 11.84
CA TYR A 381 12.41 4.25 12.27
C TYR A 381 12.35 4.40 13.79
N GLU A 382 12.66 3.35 14.54
CA GLU A 382 12.65 3.34 16.00
C GLU A 382 13.61 4.41 16.58
N ASN A 383 14.83 4.49 16.06
CA ASN A 383 15.80 5.49 16.47
C ASN A 383 15.30 6.93 16.20
N ASN A 384 14.65 7.17 15.06
CA ASN A 384 14.11 8.48 14.73
C ASN A 384 12.88 8.82 15.58
N TRP A 385 12.04 7.82 15.87
CA TRP A 385 10.90 7.95 16.75
C TRP A 385 11.31 8.30 18.18
N LEU A 386 12.27 7.59 18.76
CA LEU A 386 12.81 7.87 20.09
C LEU A 386 13.45 9.27 20.18
N LYS A 387 14.23 9.66 19.15
CA LYS A 387 14.80 11.01 19.08
C LYS A 387 13.71 12.09 19.04
N TRP A 388 12.63 11.84 18.32
CA TRP A 388 11.50 12.76 18.23
C TRP A 388 10.76 12.87 19.57
N GLN A 389 10.50 11.75 20.26
CA GLN A 389 9.89 11.74 21.59
C GLN A 389 10.74 12.54 22.60
N ASN A 390 12.03 12.28 22.63
CA ASN A 390 12.95 13.01 23.52
C ASN A 390 12.97 14.53 23.23
N LYS A 391 12.93 14.90 21.96
CA LYS A 391 12.91 16.31 21.55
C LYS A 391 11.60 17.01 21.92
N THR A 392 10.46 16.31 21.87
CA THR A 392 9.12 16.87 22.10
C THR A 392 8.65 16.70 23.54
N GLY A 393 9.32 15.91 24.35
CA GLY A 393 8.90 15.60 25.73
C GLY A 393 7.67 14.70 25.81
N VAL A 394 7.33 13.98 24.72
CA VAL A 394 6.19 13.05 24.69
C VAL A 394 6.52 11.82 25.53
N ILE A 395 5.75 11.62 26.61
CA ILE A 395 5.75 10.40 27.43
C ILE A 395 4.47 9.63 27.08
N LEU A 396 4.64 8.38 26.66
CA LEU A 396 3.54 7.48 26.27
C LEU A 396 3.23 6.51 27.39
#